data_dc6b33ff5b10a4b668edabe49516cc6e
#
_entry.id   dc6b33ff5b10a4b668edabe49516cc6e
#
_cell.length_a   1.000
_cell.length_b   1.000
_cell.length_c   1.000
_cell.angle_alpha   90.00
_cell.angle_beta   90.00
_cell.angle_gamma   90.00
#
_symmetry.space_group_name_H-M   'P 1'
#
loop_
_entity.id
_entity.type
_entity.pdbx_description
1 polymer ?
#
loop_
_entity_poly.entity_id
_entity_poly.type
_entity_poly.pdbx_seq_one_letter_code
_entity_poly.pdbx_strand_id
1 'polypeptide(L)'
;QGKHFQILGLPLDGTFAEKVNVPAENIYPAPKHLDDMEAAAIGLAGVTAYRALVSRCKPVPGERLLVTGVGGGVALFALQIGLACGLEVHVTSSRPEKLAKAIAMGAAGGVLYSTPEWETKLKEQCCDGFDIIVDGYAGASFAKLVQLARPGGRIAVYGGTGGKMSDIVPQQIFWKQVSIFGSTMGSQTDFAGFLALVN
;
A
#
# COMPACT_ATOMS: atom_id res chain seq x y z
N GLN A 1 9.61 13.26 6.58
CA GLN A 1 8.91 14.54 6.34
C GLN A 1 9.73 15.66 6.98
N GLY A 2 10.01 16.74 6.22
CA GLY A 2 10.70 17.91 6.74
C GLY A 2 9.80 18.71 7.69
N LYS A 3 10.40 19.61 8.48
CA LYS A 3 9.69 20.52 9.41
C LYS A 3 8.64 21.40 8.73
N HIS A 4 8.70 21.55 7.39
CA HIS A 4 7.85 22.40 6.56
C HIS A 4 7.07 21.58 5.52
N PHE A 5 6.65 20.34 5.89
CA PHE A 5 5.84 19.53 4.99
C PHE A 5 4.51 20.22 4.67
N GLN A 6 4.28 20.46 3.39
CA GLN A 6 3.06 21.07 2.86
C GLN A 6 2.63 20.28 1.62
N ILE A 7 1.34 20.26 1.35
CA ILE A 7 0.77 19.69 0.14
C ILE A 7 -0.14 20.72 -0.54
N LEU A 8 -0.26 20.65 -1.84
CA LEU A 8 -1.25 21.47 -2.56
C LEU A 8 -2.65 21.10 -2.07
N GLY A 9 -3.43 22.13 -1.71
CA GLY A 9 -4.74 22.00 -1.12
C GLY A 9 -4.76 21.92 0.41
N LEU A 10 -3.57 21.84 1.11
CA LEU A 10 -3.50 21.84 2.58
C LEU A 10 -2.07 22.17 3.10
N PRO A 11 -1.77 23.33 3.67
CA PRO A 11 -2.59 24.55 3.75
C PRO A 11 -2.52 25.42 2.50
N LEU A 12 -1.73 25.05 1.49
CA LEU A 12 -1.58 25.79 0.25
C LEU A 12 -2.84 25.69 -0.61
N ASP A 13 -3.02 26.63 -1.52
CA ASP A 13 -4.08 26.54 -2.52
C ASP A 13 -3.92 25.26 -3.36
N GLY A 14 -5.06 24.68 -3.74
CA GLY A 14 -5.09 23.45 -4.53
C GLY A 14 -5.09 23.71 -6.03
N THR A 15 -5.48 22.69 -6.79
CA THR A 15 -5.46 22.67 -8.25
C THR A 15 -6.81 23.02 -8.92
N PHE A 16 -7.81 23.50 -8.15
CA PHE A 16 -9.05 24.05 -8.71
C PHE A 16 -8.81 25.46 -9.26
N ALA A 17 -7.91 25.57 -10.25
CA ALA A 17 -7.48 26.82 -10.86
C ALA A 17 -6.94 26.54 -12.27
N GLU A 18 -6.99 27.55 -13.16
CA GLU A 18 -6.39 27.45 -14.51
C GLU A 18 -4.86 27.37 -14.46
N LYS A 19 -4.25 27.89 -13.42
CA LYS A 19 -2.80 27.91 -13.22
C LYS A 19 -2.46 27.67 -11.76
N VAL A 20 -1.39 26.96 -11.52
CA VAL A 20 -0.83 26.71 -10.19
C VAL A 20 0.68 26.89 -10.22
N ASN A 21 1.23 27.49 -9.17
CA ASN A 21 2.67 27.61 -8.99
C ASN A 21 3.17 26.47 -8.12
N VAL A 22 4.15 25.73 -8.62
CA VAL A 22 4.80 24.64 -7.89
C VAL A 22 6.32 24.76 -7.98
N PRO A 23 7.09 24.30 -7.00
CA PRO A 23 8.54 24.23 -7.10
C PRO A 23 8.97 23.42 -8.33
N ALA A 24 9.96 23.90 -9.08
CA ALA A 24 10.40 23.25 -10.32
C ALA A 24 10.88 21.82 -10.11
N GLU A 25 11.46 21.52 -8.94
CA GLU A 25 11.89 20.19 -8.54
C GLU A 25 10.75 19.18 -8.33
N ASN A 26 9.51 19.64 -8.32
CA ASN A 26 8.32 18.79 -8.22
C ASN A 26 7.63 18.56 -9.58
N ILE A 27 8.27 19.01 -10.67
CA ILE A 27 7.74 18.81 -12.03
C ILE A 27 8.46 17.64 -12.67
N TYR A 28 7.67 16.67 -13.15
CA TYR A 28 8.16 15.46 -13.83
C TYR A 28 7.46 15.31 -15.17
N PRO A 29 8.13 14.75 -16.17
CA PRO A 29 7.46 14.37 -17.41
C PRO A 29 6.37 13.34 -17.15
N ALA A 30 5.18 13.56 -17.71
CA ALA A 30 4.11 12.57 -17.64
C ALA A 30 4.49 11.32 -18.46
N PRO A 31 4.08 10.11 -18.03
CA PRO A 31 4.24 8.90 -18.83
C PRO A 31 3.54 9.05 -20.19
N LYS A 32 4.26 8.75 -21.28
CA LYS A 32 3.79 9.04 -22.66
C LYS A 32 2.57 8.22 -23.10
N HIS A 33 2.31 7.10 -22.44
CA HIS A 33 1.20 6.20 -22.75
C HIS A 33 -0.08 6.52 -21.98
N LEU A 34 -0.03 7.47 -21.03
CA LEU A 34 -1.18 7.93 -20.26
C LEU A 34 -1.71 9.23 -20.83
N ASP A 35 -3.03 9.38 -20.81
CA ASP A 35 -3.65 10.69 -21.04
C ASP A 35 -3.50 11.61 -19.82
N ASP A 36 -3.90 12.88 -19.96
CA ASP A 36 -3.75 13.88 -18.89
C ASP A 36 -4.55 13.53 -17.62
N MET A 37 -5.72 12.89 -17.76
CA MET A 37 -6.54 12.49 -16.61
C MET A 37 -5.91 11.30 -15.89
N GLU A 38 -5.43 10.32 -16.63
CA GLU A 38 -4.72 9.17 -16.09
C GLU A 38 -3.43 9.61 -15.39
N ALA A 39 -2.65 10.47 -16.04
CA ALA A 39 -1.41 11.02 -15.47
C ALA A 39 -1.66 11.82 -14.18
N ALA A 40 -2.76 12.58 -14.12
CA ALA A 40 -3.16 13.28 -12.90
C ALA A 40 -3.57 12.32 -11.77
N ALA A 41 -4.20 11.19 -12.10
CA ALA A 41 -4.73 10.25 -11.12
C ALA A 41 -3.65 9.41 -10.42
N ILE A 42 -2.50 9.16 -11.07
CA ILE A 42 -1.48 8.27 -10.52
C ILE A 42 -0.65 8.90 -9.40
N GLY A 43 -0.56 10.22 -9.34
CA GLY A 43 0.44 10.94 -8.53
C GLY A 43 0.44 10.56 -7.06
N LEU A 44 -0.63 10.90 -6.32
CA LEU A 44 -0.69 10.75 -4.88
C LEU A 44 -0.77 9.29 -4.44
N ALA A 45 -1.70 8.54 -5.02
CA ALA A 45 -1.94 7.15 -4.63
C ALA A 45 -0.76 6.24 -5.03
N GLY A 46 -0.18 6.47 -6.21
CA GLY A 46 0.96 5.71 -6.71
C GLY A 46 2.22 5.92 -5.86
N VAL A 47 2.59 7.16 -5.59
CA VAL A 47 3.79 7.43 -4.77
C VAL A 47 3.63 6.94 -3.33
N THR A 48 2.42 7.01 -2.77
CA THR A 48 2.14 6.49 -1.43
C THR A 48 2.32 4.97 -1.38
N ALA A 49 1.79 4.26 -2.37
CA ALA A 49 1.96 2.80 -2.49
C ALA A 49 3.43 2.42 -2.71
N TYR A 50 4.12 3.12 -3.62
CA TYR A 50 5.54 2.90 -3.88
C TYR A 50 6.37 3.06 -2.61
N ARG A 51 6.19 4.17 -1.88
CA ARG A 51 6.92 4.39 -0.65
C ARG A 51 6.63 3.32 0.39
N ALA A 52 5.35 2.97 0.61
CA ALA A 52 4.98 1.96 1.59
C ALA A 52 5.59 0.59 1.27
N LEU A 53 5.49 0.17 0.01
CA LEU A 53 5.95 -1.15 -0.42
C LEU A 53 7.46 -1.17 -0.71
N VAL A 54 7.94 -0.29 -1.60
CA VAL A 54 9.32 -0.37 -2.10
C VAL A 54 10.30 0.26 -1.12
N SER A 55 10.08 1.52 -0.72
CA SER A 55 11.05 2.24 0.10
C SER A 55 11.07 1.75 1.56
N ARG A 56 9.91 1.40 2.13
CA ARG A 56 9.81 0.97 3.52
C ARG A 56 10.03 -0.53 3.68
N CYS A 57 9.35 -1.34 2.88
CA CYS A 57 9.44 -2.79 3.02
C CYS A 57 10.55 -3.43 2.21
N LYS A 58 11.11 -2.76 1.18
CA LYS A 58 12.23 -3.27 0.37
C LYS A 58 11.96 -4.70 -0.11
N PRO A 59 10.98 -4.90 -0.99
CA PRO A 59 10.55 -6.22 -1.42
C PRO A 59 11.65 -6.97 -2.18
N VAL A 60 11.66 -8.29 -2.04
CA VAL A 60 12.51 -9.19 -2.80
C VAL A 60 11.59 -10.05 -3.70
N PRO A 61 11.90 -10.24 -4.99
CA PRO A 61 11.10 -11.09 -5.86
C PRO A 61 10.84 -12.47 -5.26
N GLY A 62 9.61 -12.97 -5.40
CA GLY A 62 9.15 -14.23 -4.80
C GLY A 62 8.61 -14.12 -3.38
N GLU A 63 8.73 -12.98 -2.72
CA GLU A 63 8.08 -12.76 -1.41
C GLU A 63 6.57 -12.65 -1.54
N ARG A 64 5.85 -13.00 -0.46
CA ARG A 64 4.39 -12.91 -0.35
C ARG A 64 3.97 -11.56 0.22
N LEU A 65 3.16 -10.85 -0.54
CA LEU A 65 2.58 -9.56 -0.18
C LEU A 65 1.09 -9.69 0.14
N LEU A 66 0.67 -9.18 1.29
CA LEU A 66 -0.74 -8.94 1.57
C LEU A 66 -1.06 -7.45 1.42
N VAL A 67 -2.04 -7.12 0.58
CA VAL A 67 -2.58 -5.77 0.44
C VAL A 67 -3.99 -5.74 1.03
N THR A 68 -4.19 -4.92 2.07
CA THR A 68 -5.51 -4.81 2.70
C THR A 68 -6.41 -3.84 1.98
N GLY A 69 -7.72 -4.16 1.91
CA GLY A 69 -8.73 -3.23 1.40
C GLY A 69 -8.58 -2.90 -0.08
N VAL A 70 -8.28 -3.89 -0.93
CA VAL A 70 -8.16 -3.68 -2.38
C VAL A 70 -9.43 -3.10 -2.97
N GLY A 71 -9.30 -2.01 -3.70
CA GLY A 71 -10.38 -1.20 -4.22
C GLY A 71 -10.29 0.26 -3.82
N GLY A 72 -9.37 0.61 -2.88
CA GLY A 72 -8.87 1.97 -2.69
C GLY A 72 -7.67 2.23 -3.61
N GLY A 73 -7.44 3.49 -3.98
CA GLY A 73 -6.39 3.86 -4.95
C GLY A 73 -5.00 3.36 -4.56
N VAL A 74 -4.56 3.62 -3.32
CA VAL A 74 -3.24 3.17 -2.83
C VAL A 74 -3.12 1.64 -2.84
N ALA A 75 -4.18 0.93 -2.43
CA ALA A 75 -4.18 -0.54 -2.41
C ALA A 75 -4.10 -1.14 -3.83
N LEU A 76 -4.78 -0.52 -4.81
CA LEU A 76 -4.68 -0.94 -6.22
C LEU A 76 -3.28 -0.72 -6.78
N PHE A 77 -2.63 0.41 -6.47
CA PHE A 77 -1.24 0.62 -6.85
C PHE A 77 -0.30 -0.33 -6.12
N ALA A 78 -0.53 -0.62 -4.84
CA ALA A 78 0.30 -1.59 -4.10
C ALA A 78 0.21 -3.00 -4.71
N LEU A 79 -0.98 -3.42 -5.16
CA LEU A 79 -1.15 -4.66 -5.93
C LEU A 79 -0.30 -4.64 -7.21
N GLN A 80 -0.45 -3.61 -8.05
CA GLN A 80 0.24 -3.53 -9.34
C GLN A 80 1.77 -3.44 -9.17
N ILE A 81 2.24 -2.59 -8.24
CA ILE A 81 3.67 -2.47 -7.91
C ILE A 81 4.21 -3.80 -7.38
N GLY A 82 3.44 -4.49 -6.52
CA GLY A 82 3.81 -5.81 -6.01
C GLY A 82 4.02 -6.83 -7.13
N LEU A 83 3.08 -6.89 -8.08
CA LEU A 83 3.19 -7.75 -9.25
C LEU A 83 4.40 -7.38 -10.13
N ALA A 84 4.63 -6.09 -10.38
CA ALA A 84 5.78 -5.61 -11.14
C ALA A 84 7.13 -5.92 -10.45
N CYS A 85 7.14 -5.98 -9.10
CA CYS A 85 8.30 -6.40 -8.31
C CYS A 85 8.45 -7.94 -8.23
N GLY A 86 7.61 -8.73 -8.89
CA GLY A 86 7.68 -10.19 -8.88
C GLY A 86 7.22 -10.83 -7.57
N LEU A 87 6.30 -10.18 -6.84
CA LEU A 87 5.75 -10.69 -5.59
C LEU A 87 4.52 -11.57 -5.84
N GLU A 88 4.31 -12.56 -4.97
CA GLU A 88 3.05 -13.29 -4.86
C GLU A 88 2.04 -12.43 -4.06
N VAL A 89 1.10 -11.78 -4.75
CA VAL A 89 0.22 -10.79 -4.13
C VAL A 89 -1.11 -11.39 -3.73
N HIS A 90 -1.45 -11.28 -2.45
CA HIS A 90 -2.76 -11.59 -1.90
C HIS A 90 -3.46 -10.32 -1.45
N VAL A 91 -4.79 -10.34 -1.46
CA VAL A 91 -5.57 -9.14 -1.17
C VAL A 91 -6.73 -9.39 -0.22
N THR A 92 -7.20 -8.34 0.47
CA THR A 92 -8.49 -8.40 1.15
C THR A 92 -9.45 -7.37 0.57
N SER A 93 -10.74 -7.65 0.59
CA SER A 93 -11.79 -6.72 0.15
C SER A 93 -13.06 -6.88 0.98
N SER A 94 -13.94 -5.87 0.95
CA SER A 94 -15.31 -5.99 1.49
C SER A 94 -16.31 -6.50 0.45
N ARG A 95 -15.93 -6.52 -0.85
CA ARG A 95 -16.85 -6.80 -1.95
C ARG A 95 -16.30 -7.87 -2.88
N PRO A 96 -17.13 -8.88 -3.24
CA PRO A 96 -16.71 -9.96 -4.15
C PRO A 96 -16.23 -9.45 -5.51
N GLU A 97 -16.90 -8.46 -6.09
CA GLU A 97 -16.56 -7.91 -7.39
C GLU A 97 -15.19 -7.21 -7.41
N LYS A 98 -14.80 -6.58 -6.30
CA LYS A 98 -13.46 -5.99 -6.17
C LYS A 98 -12.38 -7.06 -6.01
N LEU A 99 -12.70 -8.12 -5.28
CA LEU A 99 -11.79 -9.27 -5.13
C LEU A 99 -11.57 -9.96 -6.49
N ALA A 100 -12.66 -10.22 -7.25
CA ALA A 100 -12.58 -10.81 -8.57
C ALA A 100 -11.73 -9.95 -9.55
N LYS A 101 -11.88 -8.62 -9.51
CA LYS A 101 -11.05 -7.71 -10.30
C LYS A 101 -9.56 -7.82 -9.92
N ALA A 102 -9.25 -7.88 -8.62
CA ALA A 102 -7.86 -8.01 -8.18
C ALA A 102 -7.23 -9.34 -8.64
N ILE A 103 -7.99 -10.44 -8.59
CA ILE A 103 -7.55 -11.74 -9.12
C ILE A 103 -7.33 -11.65 -10.65
N ALA A 104 -8.25 -11.02 -11.38
CA ALA A 104 -8.08 -10.81 -12.82
C ALA A 104 -6.87 -9.94 -13.17
N MET A 105 -6.43 -9.06 -12.27
CA MET A 105 -5.20 -8.27 -12.39
C MET A 105 -3.94 -9.05 -12.05
N GLY A 106 -4.03 -10.28 -11.55
CA GLY A 106 -2.89 -11.13 -11.25
C GLY A 106 -2.66 -11.42 -9.76
N ALA A 107 -3.57 -11.01 -8.86
CA ALA A 107 -3.45 -11.43 -7.46
C ALA A 107 -3.57 -12.96 -7.36
N ALA A 108 -2.66 -13.59 -6.60
CA ALA A 108 -2.60 -15.05 -6.41
C ALA A 108 -3.76 -15.57 -5.56
N GLY A 109 -4.32 -14.71 -4.70
CA GLY A 109 -5.43 -15.08 -3.84
C GLY A 109 -6.00 -13.90 -3.07
N GLY A 110 -6.97 -14.19 -2.23
CA GLY A 110 -7.54 -13.17 -1.35
C GLY A 110 -8.83 -13.59 -0.68
N VAL A 111 -9.31 -12.74 0.23
CA VAL A 111 -10.48 -13.03 1.03
C VAL A 111 -11.36 -11.80 1.22
N LEU A 112 -12.61 -12.04 1.55
CA LEU A 112 -13.53 -10.99 2.01
C LEU A 112 -13.36 -10.80 3.52
N TYR A 113 -12.83 -9.65 3.95
CA TYR A 113 -12.67 -9.33 5.37
C TYR A 113 -14.00 -9.09 6.11
N SER A 114 -15.11 -9.01 5.38
CA SER A 114 -16.47 -8.96 5.93
C SER A 114 -16.98 -10.34 6.40
N THR A 115 -16.29 -11.42 6.04
CA THR A 115 -16.64 -12.78 6.50
C THR A 115 -15.97 -13.09 7.83
N PRO A 116 -16.64 -13.84 8.75
CA PRO A 116 -15.97 -14.35 9.95
C PRO A 116 -14.70 -15.14 9.59
N GLU A 117 -13.72 -15.10 10.49
CA GLU A 117 -12.47 -15.89 10.36
C GLU A 117 -11.71 -15.71 9.03
N TRP A 118 -11.83 -14.52 8.42
CA TRP A 118 -11.13 -14.22 7.16
C TRP A 118 -9.61 -14.40 7.27
N GLU A 119 -9.04 -14.15 8.44
CA GLU A 119 -7.61 -14.38 8.72
C GLU A 119 -7.23 -15.87 8.66
N THR A 120 -8.11 -16.76 9.09
CA THR A 120 -7.90 -18.21 9.01
C THR A 120 -7.86 -18.66 7.54
N LYS A 121 -8.78 -18.14 6.72
CA LYS A 121 -8.78 -18.41 5.28
C LYS A 121 -7.51 -17.91 4.57
N LEU A 122 -6.95 -16.78 5.01
CA LEU A 122 -5.65 -16.33 4.49
C LEU A 122 -4.50 -17.24 4.93
N LYS A 123 -4.52 -17.74 6.17
CA LYS A 123 -3.53 -18.73 6.64
C LYS A 123 -3.60 -20.04 5.88
N GLU A 124 -4.78 -20.48 5.46
CA GLU A 124 -4.95 -21.66 4.61
C GLU A 124 -4.33 -21.44 3.21
N GLN A 125 -4.42 -20.23 2.66
CA GLN A 125 -3.79 -19.88 1.39
C GLN A 125 -2.27 -19.68 1.52
N CYS A 126 -1.78 -19.19 2.66
CA CYS A 126 -0.37 -18.88 2.92
C CYS A 126 0.05 -19.37 4.30
N CYS A 127 0.33 -20.68 4.42
CA CYS A 127 0.60 -21.36 5.69
C CYS A 127 1.74 -20.72 6.51
N ASP A 128 2.78 -20.23 5.82
CA ASP A 128 3.96 -19.61 6.45
C ASP A 128 3.77 -18.11 6.79
N GLY A 129 2.63 -17.54 6.39
CA GLY A 129 2.32 -16.12 6.52
C GLY A 129 2.92 -15.24 5.42
N PHE A 130 2.84 -13.93 5.61
CA PHE A 130 3.23 -12.92 4.63
C PHE A 130 4.56 -12.27 4.99
N ASP A 131 5.42 -12.09 3.99
CA ASP A 131 6.68 -11.35 4.09
C ASP A 131 6.43 -9.87 4.29
N ILE A 132 5.46 -9.35 3.55
CA ILE A 132 5.10 -7.94 3.52
C ILE A 132 3.59 -7.80 3.66
N ILE A 133 3.17 -6.81 4.46
CA ILE A 133 1.78 -6.40 4.55
C ILE A 133 1.71 -4.89 4.33
N VAL A 134 0.84 -4.44 3.41
CA VAL A 134 0.58 -3.01 3.17
C VAL A 134 -0.84 -2.70 3.60
N ASP A 135 -0.98 -1.85 4.64
CA ASP A 135 -2.26 -1.59 5.29
C ASP A 135 -2.61 -0.10 5.36
N GLY A 136 -3.84 0.23 4.96
CA GLY A 136 -4.39 1.58 5.04
C GLY A 136 -5.52 1.72 6.06
N TYR A 137 -5.92 0.65 6.71
CA TYR A 137 -7.06 0.64 7.62
C TYR A 137 -6.66 0.82 9.09
N ALA A 138 -5.63 0.12 9.54
CA ALA A 138 -5.23 0.02 10.95
C ALA A 138 -6.34 -0.59 11.84
N GLY A 139 -6.83 0.14 12.84
CA GLY A 139 -7.96 -0.27 13.68
C GLY A 139 -7.75 -1.57 14.45
N ALA A 140 -8.84 -2.16 14.92
CA ALA A 140 -8.84 -3.41 15.69
C ALA A 140 -8.34 -4.62 14.89
N SER A 141 -8.45 -4.59 13.54
CA SER A 141 -7.95 -5.70 12.70
C SER A 141 -6.44 -5.77 12.61
N PHE A 142 -5.71 -4.73 13.04
CA PHE A 142 -4.25 -4.68 12.93
C PHE A 142 -3.54 -5.80 13.70
N ALA A 143 -4.07 -6.19 14.86
CA ALA A 143 -3.55 -7.33 15.62
C ALA A 143 -3.55 -8.64 14.79
N LYS A 144 -4.58 -8.85 13.94
CA LYS A 144 -4.65 -9.98 13.03
C LYS A 144 -3.56 -9.91 11.95
N LEU A 145 -3.22 -8.71 11.46
CA LEU A 145 -2.14 -8.51 10.49
C LEU A 145 -0.78 -8.89 11.08
N VAL A 146 -0.52 -8.55 12.34
CA VAL A 146 0.69 -8.99 13.05
C VAL A 146 0.76 -10.51 13.17
N GLN A 147 -0.40 -11.17 13.37
CA GLN A 147 -0.46 -12.64 13.38
C GLN A 147 -0.23 -13.27 12.01
N LEU A 148 -0.67 -12.61 10.93
CA LEU A 148 -0.50 -13.06 9.55
C LEU A 148 0.91 -12.83 9.01
N ALA A 149 1.66 -11.90 9.58
CA ALA A 149 3.07 -11.69 9.21
C ALA A 149 3.90 -12.92 9.62
N ARG A 150 4.78 -13.38 8.74
CA ARG A 150 5.77 -14.43 9.06
C ARG A 150 6.86 -13.90 10.00
N PRO A 151 7.70 -14.75 10.61
CA PRO A 151 8.91 -14.29 11.29
C PRO A 151 9.79 -13.44 10.35
N GLY A 152 10.24 -12.27 10.84
CA GLY A 152 10.98 -11.28 10.03
C GLY A 152 10.10 -10.46 9.08
N GLY A 153 8.78 -10.62 9.14
CA GLY A 153 7.83 -9.91 8.28
C GLY A 153 7.83 -8.39 8.51
N ARG A 154 7.36 -7.66 7.50
CA ARG A 154 7.36 -6.19 7.45
C ARG A 154 5.95 -5.69 7.16
N ILE A 155 5.44 -4.81 8.01
CA ILE A 155 4.10 -4.21 7.87
C ILE A 155 4.27 -2.71 7.63
N ALA A 156 3.83 -2.20 6.49
CA ALA A 156 3.75 -0.77 6.21
C ALA A 156 2.33 -0.26 6.42
N VAL A 157 2.18 0.73 7.29
CA VAL A 157 0.90 1.39 7.59
C VAL A 157 0.92 2.78 6.96
N TYR A 158 0.01 3.05 6.03
CA TYR A 158 -0.09 4.34 5.35
C TYR A 158 -1.40 5.11 5.65
N GLY A 159 -2.30 4.52 6.42
CA GLY A 159 -3.58 5.12 6.77
C GLY A 159 -4.11 4.60 8.11
N GLY A 160 -5.23 5.15 8.54
CA GLY A 160 -5.83 4.84 9.83
C GLY A 160 -7.35 5.01 9.85
N THR A 161 -8.05 4.65 8.76
CA THR A 161 -9.50 4.81 8.65
C THR A 161 -10.28 3.94 9.64
N GLY A 162 -9.69 2.86 10.13
CA GLY A 162 -10.23 1.99 11.17
C GLY A 162 -10.00 2.49 12.61
N GLY A 163 -9.30 3.63 12.78
CA GLY A 163 -9.03 4.23 14.08
C GLY A 163 -7.84 3.60 14.81
N LYS A 164 -7.91 3.56 16.13
CA LYS A 164 -6.81 3.11 16.99
C LYS A 164 -6.51 1.62 16.81
N MET A 165 -5.25 1.27 16.75
CA MET A 165 -4.79 -0.12 16.82
C MET A 165 -4.95 -0.61 18.26
N SER A 166 -5.67 -1.71 18.44
CA SER A 166 -5.88 -2.36 19.74
C SER A 166 -5.42 -3.81 19.72
N ASP A 167 -5.34 -4.40 20.91
CA ASP A 167 -5.12 -5.83 21.12
C ASP A 167 -3.84 -6.40 20.49
N ILE A 168 -2.85 -5.54 20.26
CA ILE A 168 -1.53 -5.95 19.78
C ILE A 168 -0.77 -6.57 20.97
N VAL A 169 -0.46 -7.86 20.83
CA VAL A 169 0.33 -8.61 21.80
C VAL A 169 1.81 -8.41 21.51
N PRO A 170 2.60 -7.73 22.39
CA PRO A 170 4.01 -7.43 22.12
C PRO A 170 4.84 -8.66 21.78
N GLN A 171 4.55 -9.81 22.39
CA GLN A 171 5.21 -11.09 22.13
C GLN A 171 5.12 -11.49 20.65
N GLN A 172 4.01 -11.20 19.98
CA GLN A 172 3.85 -11.50 18.56
C GLN A 172 4.77 -10.64 17.68
N ILE A 173 5.16 -9.45 18.15
CA ILE A 173 6.10 -8.58 17.44
C ILE A 173 7.52 -9.05 17.70
N PHE A 174 7.97 -9.13 18.96
CA PHE A 174 9.38 -9.37 19.23
C PHE A 174 9.82 -10.81 19.01
N TRP A 175 9.01 -11.82 19.33
CA TRP A 175 9.34 -13.23 19.03
C TRP A 175 9.41 -13.50 17.52
N LYS A 176 8.51 -12.90 16.76
CA LYS A 176 8.54 -12.99 15.30
C LYS A 176 9.49 -11.99 14.63
N GLN A 177 10.05 -11.03 15.37
CA GLN A 177 10.89 -9.96 14.84
C GLN A 177 10.18 -9.16 13.72
N VAL A 178 8.90 -8.92 13.87
CA VAL A 178 8.09 -8.15 12.90
C VAL A 178 8.48 -6.69 12.95
N SER A 179 8.72 -6.08 11.79
CA SER A 179 8.94 -4.64 11.65
C SER A 179 7.66 -3.93 11.24
N ILE A 180 7.30 -2.87 11.95
CA ILE A 180 6.12 -2.04 11.63
C ILE A 180 6.60 -0.66 11.22
N PHE A 181 6.29 -0.25 9.98
CA PHE A 181 6.72 1.01 9.38
C PHE A 181 5.52 1.95 9.18
N GLY A 182 5.57 3.14 9.75
CA GLY A 182 4.71 4.24 9.32
C GLY A 182 5.16 4.76 7.96
N SER A 183 4.19 5.02 7.07
CA SER A 183 4.43 5.60 5.75
C SER A 183 3.38 6.65 5.43
N THR A 184 3.77 7.71 4.73
CA THR A 184 2.85 8.73 4.24
C THR A 184 3.43 9.41 3.01
N MET A 185 2.61 9.61 1.99
CA MET A 185 3.03 10.26 0.74
C MET A 185 4.31 9.64 0.17
N GLY A 186 5.19 10.43 -0.39
CA GLY A 186 6.53 10.04 -0.85
C GLY A 186 7.48 11.22 -0.94
N SER A 187 8.75 10.95 -1.13
CA SER A 187 9.78 11.92 -1.49
C SER A 187 9.87 12.06 -3.01
N GLN A 188 10.63 13.05 -3.48
CA GLN A 188 10.97 13.17 -4.90
C GLN A 188 11.62 11.90 -5.45
N THR A 189 12.50 11.25 -4.67
CA THR A 189 13.13 9.98 -5.04
C THR A 189 12.10 8.85 -5.17
N ASP A 190 11.12 8.78 -4.24
CA ASP A 190 10.04 7.80 -4.33
C ASP A 190 9.19 8.03 -5.57
N PHE A 191 8.90 9.30 -5.90
CA PHE A 191 8.10 9.62 -7.09
C PHE A 191 8.84 9.32 -8.39
N ALA A 192 10.12 9.66 -8.48
CA ALA A 192 10.95 9.29 -9.62
C ALA A 192 11.03 7.76 -9.81
N GLY A 193 11.22 7.02 -8.73
CA GLY A 193 11.23 5.55 -8.77
C GLY A 193 9.87 4.96 -9.17
N PHE A 194 8.78 5.53 -8.69
CA PHE A 194 7.43 5.16 -9.11
C PHE A 194 7.20 5.40 -10.59
N LEU A 195 7.56 6.58 -11.10
CA LEU A 195 7.43 6.90 -12.52
C LEU A 195 8.27 5.97 -13.41
N ALA A 196 9.44 5.53 -12.94
CA ALA A 196 10.27 4.56 -13.65
C ALA A 196 9.61 3.16 -13.76
N LEU A 197 8.74 2.81 -12.82
CA LEU A 197 7.95 1.57 -12.90
C LEU A 197 6.72 1.72 -13.83
N VAL A 198 6.18 2.95 -13.93
CA VAL A 198 5.01 3.22 -14.78
C VAL A 198 5.40 3.33 -16.26
N ASN A 199 6.61 3.82 -16.58
CA ASN A 199 7.12 3.95 -17.95
C ASN A 199 7.68 2.63 -18.50
#